data_7c2fcaab12db5dd1a3b8c5f77910f6e9
#
_entry.id   7c2fcaab12db5dd1a3b8c5f77910f6e9
#
_cell.length_a   1.000
_cell.length_b   1.000
_cell.length_c   1.000
_cell.angle_alpha   90.00
_cell.angle_beta   90.00
_cell.angle_gamma   90.00
#
_symmetry.space_group_name_H-M   'P 1'
#
loop_
_entity.id
_entity.type
_entity.pdbx_description
1 polymer ?
#
loop_
_entity_poly.entity_id
_entity_poly.type
_entity_poly.pdbx_seq_one_letter_code
_entity_poly.pdbx_strand_id
1 'polypeptide(L)'
;MPSKSGRKGYRGETQVVEILKDLGFAAERAWGSDGRAMNTFSDIDVKATKGDLTLLIQVKRRKKIADYLNFKNADLVMVRQDRKPWVWIVKNKVMEKILCKLNSE
;
A
#
# COMPACT_ATOMS: atom_id res chain seq x y z
N MET A 1 -20.39 6.19 -16.19
CA MET A 1 -20.34 5.24 -15.08
C MET A 1 -18.99 4.52 -15.05
N PRO A 2 -18.35 4.42 -13.90
CA PRO A 2 -17.13 3.63 -13.84
C PRO A 2 -17.42 2.17 -14.10
N SER A 3 -16.50 1.49 -14.75
CA SER A 3 -16.58 0.06 -14.99
C SER A 3 -16.52 -0.70 -13.65
N LYS A 4 -16.85 -1.98 -13.67
CA LYS A 4 -16.76 -2.85 -12.49
C LYS A 4 -15.32 -2.83 -11.92
N SER A 5 -14.32 -2.81 -12.79
CA SER A 5 -12.91 -2.72 -12.41
C SER A 5 -12.58 -1.36 -11.78
N GLY A 6 -13.13 -0.27 -12.30
CA GLY A 6 -12.91 1.06 -11.76
C GLY A 6 -13.48 1.22 -10.35
N ARG A 7 -14.66 0.69 -10.09
CA ARG A 7 -15.26 0.71 -8.75
C ARG A 7 -14.43 -0.08 -7.74
N LYS A 8 -13.90 -1.21 -8.15
CA LYS A 8 -13.06 -2.06 -7.30
C LYS A 8 -11.77 -1.33 -6.92
N GLY A 9 -11.14 -0.66 -7.88
CA GLY A 9 -9.95 0.16 -7.65
C GLY A 9 -10.21 1.30 -6.68
N TYR A 10 -11.30 2.04 -6.87
CA TYR A 10 -11.69 3.14 -6.01
C TYR A 10 -11.86 2.67 -4.55
N ARG A 11 -12.57 1.57 -4.34
CA ARG A 11 -12.79 1.01 -3.00
C ARG A 11 -11.48 0.57 -2.34
N GLY A 12 -10.60 -0.06 -3.11
CA GLY A 12 -9.30 -0.48 -2.61
C GLY A 12 -8.46 0.71 -2.17
N GLU A 13 -8.39 1.76 -2.98
CA GLU A 13 -7.65 2.97 -2.66
C GLU A 13 -8.20 3.65 -1.40
N THR A 14 -9.52 3.75 -1.28
CA THR A 14 -10.18 4.34 -0.12
C THR A 14 -9.88 3.55 1.15
N GLN A 15 -9.92 2.22 1.09
CA GLN A 15 -9.57 1.36 2.21
C GLN A 15 -8.12 1.55 2.66
N VAL A 16 -7.21 1.65 1.70
CA VAL A 16 -5.78 1.88 1.99
C VAL A 16 -5.58 3.23 2.67
N VAL A 17 -6.24 4.28 2.19
CA VAL A 17 -6.17 5.60 2.83
C VAL A 17 -6.63 5.52 4.30
N GLU A 18 -7.74 4.82 4.56
CA GLU A 18 -8.25 4.66 5.93
C GLU A 18 -7.28 3.88 6.82
N ILE A 19 -6.72 2.80 6.31
CA ILE A 19 -5.71 2.02 7.04
C ILE A 19 -4.54 2.91 7.45
N LEU A 20 -4.04 3.70 6.51
CA LEU A 20 -2.89 4.56 6.76
C LEU A 20 -3.21 5.69 7.75
N LYS A 21 -4.41 6.27 7.66
CA LYS A 21 -4.84 7.27 8.62
C LYS A 21 -4.93 6.69 10.04
N ASP A 22 -5.44 5.47 10.17
CA ASP A 22 -5.51 4.78 11.45
C ASP A 22 -4.12 4.51 12.04
N LEU A 23 -3.11 4.38 11.18
CA LEU A 23 -1.72 4.19 11.58
C LEU A 23 -0.98 5.51 11.82
N GLY A 24 -1.67 6.63 11.73
CA GLY A 24 -1.11 7.94 12.04
C GLY A 24 -0.53 8.70 10.85
N PHE A 25 -0.76 8.22 9.63
CA PHE A 25 -0.31 8.93 8.42
C PHE A 25 -1.33 9.94 7.94
N ALA A 26 -0.86 11.03 7.35
CA ALA A 26 -1.68 11.85 6.47
C ALA A 26 -1.67 11.14 5.11
N ALA A 27 -2.84 10.74 4.62
CA ALA A 27 -2.93 9.96 3.39
C ALA A 27 -3.94 10.59 2.43
N GLU A 28 -3.60 10.60 1.15
CA GLU A 28 -4.47 11.10 0.10
C GLU A 28 -4.45 10.19 -1.11
N ARG A 29 -5.56 10.17 -1.83
CA ARG A 29 -5.76 9.35 -3.01
C ARG A 29 -5.55 10.20 -4.26
N ALA A 30 -4.99 9.59 -5.32
CA ALA A 30 -4.85 10.26 -6.61
C ALA A 30 -6.22 10.50 -7.26
N TRP A 31 -6.40 11.66 -7.84
CA TRP A 31 -7.58 11.96 -8.65
C TRP A 31 -7.46 11.25 -10.00
N GLY A 32 -8.49 10.50 -10.38
CA GLY A 32 -8.47 9.75 -11.63
C GLY A 32 -7.35 8.73 -11.75
N SER A 33 -6.82 8.25 -10.61
CA SER A 33 -5.70 7.32 -10.54
C SER A 33 -4.41 7.88 -11.17
N ASP A 34 -4.23 9.20 -11.10
CA ASP A 34 -3.02 9.85 -11.60
C ASP A 34 -2.29 10.53 -10.44
N GLY A 35 -1.18 9.93 -10.02
CA GLY A 35 -0.36 10.42 -8.91
C GLY A 35 0.28 11.78 -9.16
N ARG A 36 0.31 12.27 -10.40
CA ARG A 36 0.87 13.59 -10.72
C ARG A 36 0.11 14.71 -10.02
N ALA A 37 -1.18 14.50 -9.73
CA ALA A 37 -1.98 15.47 -8.98
C ALA A 37 -1.48 15.64 -7.54
N MET A 38 -0.71 14.68 -7.02
CA MET A 38 -0.12 14.70 -5.69
C MET A 38 1.38 15.03 -5.72
N ASN A 39 1.88 15.56 -6.84
CA ASN A 39 3.30 15.78 -7.08
C ASN A 39 4.12 14.51 -7.00
N THR A 40 3.58 13.40 -7.53
CA THR A 40 4.25 12.12 -7.60
C THR A 40 4.20 11.57 -9.03
N PHE A 41 4.54 10.30 -9.19
CA PHE A 41 4.51 9.64 -10.49
C PHE A 41 3.07 9.23 -10.87
N SER A 42 2.80 9.10 -12.16
CA SER A 42 1.45 8.81 -12.67
C SER A 42 0.90 7.45 -12.20
N ASP A 43 1.76 6.52 -11.83
CA ASP A 43 1.37 5.17 -11.38
C ASP A 43 1.08 5.08 -9.88
N ILE A 44 1.16 6.18 -9.15
CA ILE A 44 0.93 6.19 -7.70
C ILE A 44 -0.54 6.44 -7.41
N ASP A 45 -1.16 5.55 -6.65
CA ASP A 45 -2.57 5.62 -6.30
C ASP A 45 -2.83 6.33 -4.96
N VAL A 46 -1.92 6.19 -4.01
CA VAL A 46 -2.04 6.78 -2.67
C VAL A 46 -0.67 7.31 -2.24
N LYS A 47 -0.68 8.49 -1.63
CA LYS A 47 0.50 9.09 -1.02
C LYS A 47 0.23 9.24 0.47
N ALA A 48 1.13 8.74 1.30
CA ALA A 48 1.02 8.81 2.75
C ALA A 48 2.27 9.45 3.33
N THR A 49 2.07 10.36 4.27
CA THR A 49 3.18 11.06 4.92
C THR A 49 3.05 11.02 6.43
N LYS A 50 4.19 10.89 7.10
CA LYS A 50 4.26 10.94 8.56
C LYS A 50 5.65 11.45 8.94
N GLY A 51 5.72 12.67 9.46
CA GLY A 51 7.01 13.32 9.69
C GLY A 51 7.78 13.42 8.37
N ASP A 52 9.01 12.93 8.37
CA ASP A 52 9.89 12.93 7.20
C ASP A 52 9.65 11.75 6.27
N LEU A 53 8.79 10.81 6.65
CA LEU A 53 8.53 9.61 5.87
C LEU A 53 7.41 9.87 4.86
N THR A 54 7.70 9.60 3.60
CA THR A 54 6.70 9.63 2.52
C THR A 54 6.65 8.26 1.86
N LEU A 55 5.47 7.67 1.80
CA LEU A 55 5.24 6.40 1.14
C LEU A 55 4.42 6.63 -0.11
N LEU A 56 4.91 6.15 -1.25
CA LEU A 56 4.20 6.18 -2.52
C LEU A 56 3.67 4.78 -2.79
N ILE A 57 2.35 4.64 -2.92
CA ILE A 57 1.69 3.35 -2.86
C ILE A 57 0.89 3.10 -4.13
N GLN A 58 1.10 1.93 -4.72
CA GLN A 58 0.19 1.38 -5.72
C GLN A 58 -0.75 0.44 -5.01
N VAL A 59 -2.04 0.52 -5.34
CA VAL A 59 -3.06 -0.34 -4.75
C VAL A 59 -3.52 -1.34 -5.80
N LYS A 60 -3.41 -2.62 -5.46
CA LYS A 60 -3.85 -3.71 -6.33
C LYS A 60 -4.85 -4.56 -5.56
N ARG A 61 -6.06 -4.63 -6.07
CA ARG A 61 -7.10 -5.47 -5.49
C ARG A 61 -7.52 -6.49 -6.55
N ARG A 62 -7.23 -7.75 -6.29
CA ARG A 62 -7.46 -8.84 -7.24
C ARG A 62 -8.22 -9.98 -6.57
N LYS A 63 -9.03 -10.68 -7.34
CA LYS A 63 -9.72 -11.88 -6.85
C LYS A 63 -8.72 -12.94 -6.39
N LYS A 64 -7.63 -13.09 -7.12
CA LYS A 64 -6.52 -13.99 -6.78
C LYS A 64 -5.21 -13.26 -6.92
N ILE A 65 -4.26 -13.62 -6.06
CA ILE A 65 -2.90 -13.10 -6.09
C ILE A 65 -1.94 -14.28 -6.26
N ALA A 66 -0.68 -13.99 -6.59
CA ALA A 66 0.35 -15.04 -6.71
C ALA A 66 0.48 -15.80 -5.39
N ASP A 67 0.78 -17.10 -5.47
CA ASP A 67 0.82 -17.97 -4.30
C ASP A 67 1.80 -17.49 -3.23
N TYR A 68 2.95 -16.95 -3.63
CA TYR A 68 3.93 -16.46 -2.68
C TYR A 68 3.47 -15.18 -1.94
N LEU A 69 2.40 -14.54 -2.41
CA LEU A 69 1.76 -13.42 -1.72
C LEU A 69 0.69 -13.89 -0.73
N ASN A 70 0.34 -15.17 -0.75
CA ASN A 70 -0.72 -15.74 0.07
C ASN A 70 -0.14 -16.71 1.09
N PHE A 71 0.68 -16.18 1.99
CA PHE A 71 1.41 -16.96 2.98
C PHE A 71 0.63 -17.02 4.31
N LYS A 72 0.58 -18.21 4.92
CA LYS A 72 -0.24 -18.45 6.12
C LYS A 72 0.51 -18.24 7.43
N ASN A 73 1.67 -18.83 7.56
CA ASN A 73 2.38 -18.90 8.83
C ASN A 73 3.52 -17.90 8.96
N ALA A 74 4.06 -17.42 7.86
CA ALA A 74 5.13 -16.44 7.89
C ALA A 74 4.56 -15.05 8.19
N ASP A 75 5.30 -14.25 8.94
CA ASP A 75 4.94 -12.86 9.20
C ASP A 75 5.17 -11.97 7.98
N LEU A 76 6.21 -12.30 7.23
CA LEU A 76 6.55 -11.60 6.00
C LEU A 76 7.21 -12.56 5.02
N VAL A 77 7.20 -12.19 3.77
CA VAL A 77 7.90 -12.90 2.71
C VAL A 77 8.92 -11.96 2.09
N MET A 78 10.13 -12.42 1.92
CA MET A 78 11.13 -11.69 1.17
C MET A 78 11.32 -12.39 -0.16
N VAL A 79 11.18 -11.64 -1.24
CA VAL A 79 11.25 -12.18 -2.59
C VAL A 79 12.26 -11.38 -3.40
N ARG A 80 12.98 -12.06 -4.27
CA ARG A 80 13.98 -11.42 -5.11
C ARG A 80 13.98 -12.05 -6.49
N GLN A 81 13.94 -11.21 -7.51
CA GLN A 81 14.30 -11.61 -8.86
C GLN A 81 15.82 -11.61 -8.94
N ASP A 82 16.39 -12.58 -9.67
CA ASP A 82 17.84 -12.68 -9.81
C ASP A 82 18.46 -11.34 -10.25
N ARG A 83 19.51 -10.94 -9.56
CA ARG A 83 20.28 -9.71 -9.83
C ARG A 83 19.50 -8.41 -9.59
N LYS A 84 18.35 -8.48 -8.89
CA LYS A 84 17.55 -7.31 -8.50
C LYS A 84 17.53 -7.18 -6.99
N PRO A 85 17.18 -6.01 -6.46
CA PRO A 85 17.04 -5.84 -5.01
C PRO A 85 15.96 -6.74 -4.41
N TRP A 86 16.09 -7.06 -3.13
CA TRP A 86 15.06 -7.78 -2.39
C TRP A 86 13.80 -6.92 -2.23
N VAL A 87 12.66 -7.58 -2.22
CA VAL A 87 11.36 -6.96 -1.96
C VAL A 87 10.74 -7.62 -0.74
N TRP A 88 10.19 -6.82 0.14
CA TRP A 88 9.53 -7.29 1.36
C TRP A 88 8.02 -7.23 1.16
N ILE A 89 7.34 -8.33 1.50
CA ILE A 89 5.88 -8.42 1.50
C ILE A 89 5.46 -8.70 2.93
N VAL A 90 4.74 -7.78 3.54
CA VAL A 90 4.46 -7.80 4.98
C VAL A 90 2.95 -7.89 5.19
N LYS A 91 2.51 -8.75 6.11
CA LYS A 91 1.10 -8.81 6.51
C LYS A 91 0.69 -7.50 7.18
N ASN A 92 -0.56 -7.10 6.95
CA ASN A 92 -1.09 -5.86 7.54
C ASN A 92 -0.92 -5.83 9.07
N LYS A 93 -1.28 -6.91 9.76
CA LYS A 93 -1.14 -6.99 11.22
C LYS A 93 0.29 -6.82 11.70
N VAL A 94 1.24 -7.36 10.96
CA VAL A 94 2.66 -7.25 11.30
C VAL A 94 3.13 -5.81 11.10
N MET A 95 2.71 -5.19 10.00
CA MET A 95 3.06 -3.79 9.73
C MET A 95 2.49 -2.86 10.80
N GLU A 96 1.26 -3.10 11.24
CA GLU A 96 0.65 -2.35 12.35
C GLU A 96 1.51 -2.43 13.61
N LYS A 97 1.98 -3.63 13.96
CA LYS A 97 2.84 -3.83 15.13
C LYS A 97 4.17 -3.09 15.00
N ILE A 98 4.78 -3.14 13.83
CA ILE A 98 6.05 -2.46 13.57
C ILE A 98 5.89 -0.95 13.76
N LEU A 99 4.87 -0.38 13.12
CA LEU A 99 4.62 1.06 13.18
C LEU A 99 4.22 1.51 14.59
N CYS A 100 3.44 0.70 15.29
CA CYS A 100 3.05 0.98 16.66
C CYS A 100 4.27 1.03 17.60
N LYS A 101 5.19 0.10 17.46
CA LYS A 101 6.44 0.11 18.24
C LYS A 101 7.30 1.33 17.93
N LEU A 102 7.40 1.72 16.66
CA LEU A 102 8.15 2.90 16.26
C LEU A 102 7.56 4.18 16.85
N ASN A 103 6.23 4.24 16.96
CA ASN A 103 5.54 5.39 17.52
C ASN A 103 5.63 5.49 19.03
N SER A 104 5.91 4.41 19.73
CA SER A 104 5.97 4.39 21.19
C SER A 104 7.34 4.76 21.75
N GLU A 105 8.31 5.04 20.90
CA GLU A 105 9.64 5.49 21.29
C GLU A 105 9.77 7.05 21.20
#